data_3d5310d7fbfcf388a761d8947270ad1e
#
_entry.id   3d5310d7fbfcf388a761d8947270ad1e
#
_cell.length_a   1.000
_cell.length_b   1.000
_cell.length_c   1.000
_cell.angle_alpha   90.00
_cell.angle_beta   90.00
_cell.angle_gamma   90.00
#
_symmetry.space_group_name_H-M   'P 1'
#
loop_
_entity.id
_entity.type
_entity.pdbx_description
1 polymer ?
#
loop_
_entity_poly.entity_id
_entity_poly.type
_entity_poly.pdbx_seq_one_letter_code
_entity_poly.pdbx_strand_id
1 'polypeptide(L)'
;MTPFFWLKENSKFEVETEIQKSSIPDAGKGRFILEHIKKGQLIRKLKLINIKDYIDILKLNENDDTNYFIIFNNYNDLDLVVEYFKSFNLLDEDEIKLKISWFIATIDNKLYIQSHSSYYNHSSDSNIKRVFEKEYIYHYASKDIDKNNELFIDYNDYNMPEYYLKWCKNNNIQDILSFL
;
A
#
# COMPACT_ATOMS: atom_id res chain seq x y z
N MET A 1 18.76 -7.23 -5.48
CA MET A 1 17.82 -6.28 -4.84
C MET A 1 16.48 -6.46 -5.55
N THR A 2 15.36 -6.56 -4.86
CA THR A 2 14.06 -6.69 -5.54
C THR A 2 13.64 -5.32 -6.09
N PRO A 3 13.36 -5.17 -7.38
CA PRO A 3 12.93 -3.91 -7.97
C PRO A 3 11.50 -3.52 -7.56
N PHE A 4 10.76 -4.46 -6.98
CA PHE A 4 9.38 -4.24 -6.55
C PHE A 4 9.36 -3.51 -5.23
N PHE A 5 9.18 -2.19 -5.27
CA PHE A 5 9.19 -1.32 -4.11
C PHE A 5 8.14 -1.70 -3.05
N TRP A 6 6.97 -2.21 -3.46
CA TRP A 6 5.93 -2.68 -2.52
C TRP A 6 6.34 -3.93 -1.73
N LEU A 7 7.40 -4.66 -2.12
CA LEU A 7 7.93 -5.79 -1.37
C LEU A 7 9.01 -5.39 -0.37
N LYS A 8 9.40 -4.12 -0.30
CA LYS A 8 10.34 -3.65 0.72
C LYS A 8 9.70 -3.76 2.10
N GLU A 9 10.29 -4.57 2.98
CA GLU A 9 9.78 -4.79 4.34
C GLU A 9 10.20 -3.67 5.32
N ASN A 10 11.22 -2.89 4.99
CA ASN A 10 11.78 -1.82 5.83
C ASN A 10 10.91 -0.55 5.82
N SER A 11 9.63 -0.71 6.08
CA SER A 11 8.73 0.43 6.26
C SER A 11 9.08 1.18 7.53
N LYS A 12 9.22 2.52 7.43
CA LYS A 12 9.35 3.37 8.62
C LYS A 12 7.99 3.56 9.27
N PHE A 13 7.94 3.24 10.55
CA PHE A 13 6.81 3.49 11.44
C PHE A 13 7.27 4.45 12.54
N GLU A 14 6.37 5.26 13.06
CA GLU A 14 6.61 6.16 14.19
C GLU A 14 6.47 5.44 15.54
N VAL A 15 6.13 4.17 15.51
CA VAL A 15 5.93 3.27 16.64
C VAL A 15 6.64 1.94 16.39
N GLU A 16 6.97 1.20 17.44
CA GLU A 16 7.60 -0.10 17.29
C GLU A 16 6.62 -1.14 16.75
N THR A 17 7.01 -1.78 15.65
CA THR A 17 6.18 -2.80 14.98
C THR A 17 7.03 -3.97 14.50
N GLU A 18 6.39 -5.12 14.32
CA GLU A 18 6.98 -6.26 13.63
C GLU A 18 6.01 -6.95 12.68
N ILE A 19 6.55 -7.75 11.76
CA ILE A 19 5.78 -8.57 10.83
C ILE A 19 5.72 -9.99 11.38
N GLN A 20 4.52 -10.50 11.59
CA GLN A 20 4.25 -11.86 12.04
C GLN A 20 3.23 -12.55 11.13
N LYS A 21 2.91 -13.80 11.41
CA LYS A 21 1.74 -14.45 10.81
C LYS A 21 0.47 -13.71 11.26
N SER A 22 -0.39 -13.38 10.31
CA SER A 22 -1.66 -12.68 10.60
C SER A 22 -2.52 -13.46 11.58
N SER A 23 -3.27 -12.73 12.42
CA SER A 23 -4.32 -13.29 13.26
C SER A 23 -5.55 -13.75 12.45
N ILE A 24 -5.68 -13.27 11.20
CA ILE A 24 -6.73 -13.70 10.28
C ILE A 24 -6.28 -14.97 9.58
N PRO A 25 -7.06 -16.08 9.62
CA PRO A 25 -6.76 -17.29 8.87
C PRO A 25 -6.51 -16.99 7.38
N ASP A 26 -5.49 -17.61 6.84
CA ASP A 26 -5.08 -17.54 5.42
C ASP A 26 -4.68 -16.16 4.88
N ALA A 27 -4.68 -15.10 5.71
CA ALA A 27 -4.24 -13.76 5.31
C ALA A 27 -2.70 -13.60 5.21
N GLY A 28 -1.94 -14.65 5.49
CA GLY A 28 -0.49 -14.64 5.39
C GLY A 28 0.18 -13.85 6.51
N LYS A 29 0.87 -12.74 6.17
CA LYS A 29 1.57 -11.88 7.14
C LYS A 29 0.69 -10.71 7.56
N GLY A 30 0.88 -10.22 8.80
CA GLY A 30 0.28 -9.02 9.36
C GLY A 30 1.31 -8.16 10.08
N ARG A 31 0.98 -6.89 10.35
CA ARG A 31 1.81 -5.94 11.10
C ARG A 31 1.28 -5.83 12.53
N PHE A 32 2.14 -6.05 13.50
CA PHE A 32 1.81 -6.08 14.93
C PHE A 32 2.53 -4.95 15.68
N ILE A 33 1.84 -4.37 16.66
CA ILE A 33 2.37 -3.35 17.55
C ILE A 33 3.17 -4.00 18.68
N LEU A 34 4.35 -3.45 19.00
CA LEU A 34 5.21 -3.94 20.09
C LEU A 34 5.09 -3.14 21.39
N GLU A 35 4.30 -2.09 21.40
CA GLU A 35 4.05 -1.21 22.53
C GLU A 35 2.55 -0.89 22.64
N HIS A 36 2.12 -0.25 23.75
CA HIS A 36 0.73 0.22 23.86
C HIS A 36 0.55 1.56 23.14
N ILE A 37 -0.39 1.65 22.22
CA ILE A 37 -0.68 2.85 21.43
C ILE A 37 -2.00 3.46 21.85
N LYS A 38 -1.97 4.76 22.15
CA LYS A 38 -3.20 5.52 22.50
C LYS A 38 -3.96 5.96 21.27
N LYS A 39 -5.27 6.03 21.38
CA LYS A 39 -6.14 6.65 20.37
C LYS A 39 -5.61 8.03 19.98
N GLY A 40 -5.50 8.28 18.67
CA GLY A 40 -4.97 9.51 18.11
C GLY A 40 -3.45 9.57 17.99
N GLN A 41 -2.72 8.57 18.48
CA GLN A 41 -1.25 8.50 18.31
C GLN A 41 -0.90 8.23 16.85
N LEU A 42 0.14 8.90 16.37
CA LEU A 42 0.67 8.70 15.01
C LEU A 42 1.37 7.34 14.92
N ILE A 43 0.95 6.54 13.96
CA ILE A 43 1.52 5.21 13.69
C ILE A 43 2.50 5.28 12.50
N ARG A 44 2.13 6.02 11.44
CA ARG A 44 2.93 6.09 10.21
C ARG A 44 2.66 7.39 9.46
N LYS A 45 3.70 7.91 8.80
CA LYS A 45 3.63 9.05 7.90
C LYS A 45 4.18 8.66 6.53
N LEU A 46 3.46 9.02 5.46
CA LEU A 46 3.87 8.75 4.07
C LEU A 46 3.79 10.03 3.25
N LYS A 47 4.80 10.29 2.44
CA LYS A 47 4.79 11.41 1.50
C LYS A 47 4.00 11.03 0.25
N LEU A 48 3.14 11.94 -0.20
CA LEU A 48 2.42 11.79 -1.48
C LEU A 48 3.34 12.11 -2.65
N ILE A 49 3.34 11.26 -3.66
CA ILE A 49 4.11 11.45 -4.89
C ILE A 49 3.35 10.83 -6.06
N ASN A 50 3.42 11.41 -7.24
CA ASN A 50 2.91 10.75 -8.44
C ASN A 50 3.88 9.66 -8.92
N ILE A 51 3.38 8.68 -9.68
CA ILE A 51 4.17 7.53 -10.13
C ILE A 51 5.37 7.95 -11.00
N LYS A 52 5.23 8.96 -11.82
CA LYS A 52 6.30 9.42 -12.70
C LYS A 52 7.49 9.96 -11.90
N ASP A 53 7.22 10.87 -10.96
CA ASP A 53 8.26 11.44 -10.10
C ASP A 53 8.91 10.36 -9.24
N TYR A 54 8.13 9.38 -8.77
CA TYR A 54 8.67 8.25 -8.00
C TYR A 54 9.62 7.38 -8.83
N ILE A 55 9.27 7.06 -10.08
CA ILE A 55 10.16 6.33 -11.00
C ILE A 55 11.46 7.12 -11.25
N ASP A 56 11.37 8.43 -11.40
CA ASP A 56 12.56 9.27 -11.59
C ASP A 56 13.46 9.28 -10.34
N ILE A 57 12.89 9.29 -9.14
CA ILE A 57 13.64 9.11 -7.89
C ILE A 57 14.37 7.76 -7.85
N LEU A 58 13.68 6.66 -8.20
CA LEU A 58 14.28 5.33 -8.20
C LEU A 58 15.44 5.20 -9.19
N LYS A 59 15.37 5.87 -10.33
CA LYS A 59 16.48 5.90 -11.31
C LYS A 59 17.70 6.64 -10.78
N LEU A 60 17.50 7.66 -9.93
CA LEU A 60 18.57 8.47 -9.35
C LEU A 60 19.13 7.86 -8.06
N ASN A 61 18.30 7.20 -7.28
CA ASN A 61 18.66 6.60 -6.00
C ASN A 61 17.83 5.33 -5.72
N GLU A 62 18.35 4.19 -6.13
CA GLU A 62 17.71 2.88 -5.92
C GLU A 62 17.51 2.53 -4.43
N ASN A 63 18.25 3.18 -3.54
CA ASN A 63 18.22 2.93 -2.09
C ASN A 63 17.38 3.96 -1.33
N ASP A 64 16.59 4.78 -2.02
CA ASP A 64 15.67 5.69 -1.32
C ASP A 64 14.73 4.90 -0.42
N ASP A 65 14.81 5.15 0.88
CA ASP A 65 14.03 4.50 1.93
C ASP A 65 12.87 5.36 2.46
N THR A 66 12.58 6.46 1.77
CA THR A 66 11.46 7.34 2.10
C THR A 66 10.13 6.59 1.89
N ASN A 67 9.24 6.69 2.87
CA ASN A 67 7.90 6.13 2.75
C ASN A 67 7.04 7.01 1.85
N TYR A 68 6.72 6.51 0.67
CA TYR A 68 5.82 7.17 -0.27
C TYR A 68 4.46 6.48 -0.36
N PHE A 69 3.46 7.29 -0.63
CA PHE A 69 2.15 6.89 -1.08
C PHE A 69 1.99 7.37 -2.52
N ILE A 70 2.11 6.44 -3.47
CA ILE A 70 2.29 6.73 -4.89
C ILE A 70 0.92 6.82 -5.54
N ILE A 71 0.60 7.96 -6.14
CA ILE A 71 -0.69 8.27 -6.73
C ILE A 71 -0.70 7.87 -8.21
N PHE A 72 -1.79 7.22 -8.62
CA PHE A 72 -2.15 6.98 -10.02
C PHE A 72 -3.35 7.84 -10.35
N ASN A 73 -3.23 8.70 -11.34
CA ASN A 73 -4.29 9.64 -11.70
C ASN A 73 -5.14 9.16 -12.88
N ASN A 74 -4.66 8.19 -13.64
CA ASN A 74 -5.32 7.71 -14.85
C ASN A 74 -4.77 6.33 -15.28
N TYR A 75 -5.35 5.78 -16.34
CA TYR A 75 -4.98 4.50 -16.93
C TYR A 75 -3.49 4.43 -17.33
N ASN A 76 -2.94 5.48 -17.94
CA ASN A 76 -1.57 5.49 -18.43
C ASN A 76 -0.53 5.40 -17.29
N ASP A 77 -0.89 5.85 -16.09
CA ASP A 77 -0.01 5.74 -14.92
C ASP A 77 0.17 4.26 -14.50
N LEU A 78 -0.85 3.42 -14.70
CA LEU A 78 -0.77 1.97 -14.46
C LEU A 78 0.13 1.30 -15.52
N ASP A 79 -0.03 1.64 -16.77
CA ASP A 79 0.83 1.11 -17.84
C ASP A 79 2.29 1.55 -17.66
N LEU A 80 2.52 2.78 -17.20
CA LEU A 80 3.87 3.29 -16.91
C LEU A 80 4.59 2.43 -15.86
N VAL A 81 3.90 2.01 -14.80
CA VAL A 81 4.51 1.16 -13.78
C VAL A 81 4.75 -0.26 -14.30
N VAL A 82 3.85 -0.79 -15.12
CA VAL A 82 4.06 -2.08 -15.78
C VAL A 82 5.32 -2.04 -16.65
N GLU A 83 5.46 -1.05 -17.52
CA GLU A 83 6.65 -0.87 -18.38
C GLU A 83 7.93 -0.69 -17.58
N TYR A 84 7.89 0.07 -16.48
CA TYR A 84 9.03 0.23 -15.58
C TYR A 84 9.50 -1.13 -15.03
N PHE A 85 8.59 -1.97 -14.54
CA PHE A 85 8.98 -3.29 -14.00
C PHE A 85 9.36 -4.30 -15.06
N LYS A 86 8.77 -4.25 -16.24
CA LYS A 86 9.20 -5.08 -17.39
C LYS A 86 10.67 -4.85 -17.74
N SER A 87 11.17 -3.62 -17.58
CA SER A 87 12.57 -3.30 -17.91
C SER A 87 13.60 -4.09 -17.09
N PHE A 88 13.21 -4.69 -15.96
CA PHE A 88 14.08 -5.53 -15.15
C PHE A 88 14.13 -7.00 -15.58
N ASN A 89 13.23 -7.45 -16.46
CA ASN A 89 13.16 -8.82 -16.97
C ASN A 89 13.07 -9.92 -15.88
N LEU A 90 12.43 -9.60 -14.73
CA LEU A 90 12.30 -10.53 -13.59
C LEU A 90 10.96 -11.25 -13.55
N LEU A 91 9.93 -10.65 -14.12
CA LEU A 91 8.57 -11.18 -14.20
C LEU A 91 8.01 -10.89 -15.58
N ASP A 92 7.07 -11.71 -16.02
CA ASP A 92 6.28 -11.39 -17.21
C ASP A 92 5.26 -10.29 -16.94
N GLU A 93 4.66 -9.77 -18.00
CA GLU A 93 3.75 -8.65 -17.92
C GLU A 93 2.48 -8.97 -17.10
N ASP A 94 1.95 -10.18 -17.25
CA ASP A 94 0.72 -10.59 -16.56
C ASP A 94 0.97 -10.76 -15.05
N GLU A 95 2.12 -11.31 -14.68
CA GLU A 95 2.53 -11.39 -13.27
C GLU A 95 2.73 -10.00 -12.65
N ILE A 96 3.32 -9.05 -13.38
CA ILE A 96 3.47 -7.66 -12.91
C ILE A 96 2.12 -7.02 -12.67
N LYS A 97 1.19 -7.12 -13.63
CA LYS A 97 -0.16 -6.57 -13.54
C LYS A 97 -0.93 -7.17 -12.36
N LEU A 98 -0.86 -8.49 -12.19
CA LEU A 98 -1.49 -9.18 -11.06
C LEU A 98 -0.93 -8.70 -9.72
N LYS A 99 0.39 -8.55 -9.60
CA LYS A 99 1.00 -8.04 -8.37
C LYS A 99 0.59 -6.59 -8.08
N ILE A 100 0.53 -5.73 -9.09
CA ILE A 100 0.04 -4.35 -8.93
C ILE A 100 -1.36 -4.37 -8.34
N SER A 101 -2.27 -5.21 -8.84
CA SER A 101 -3.66 -5.27 -8.36
C SER A 101 -3.78 -5.67 -6.88
N TRP A 102 -2.83 -6.43 -6.34
CA TRP A 102 -2.84 -6.85 -4.94
C TRP A 102 -2.41 -5.76 -3.94
N PHE A 103 -1.65 -4.76 -4.41
CA PHE A 103 -1.07 -3.72 -3.54
C PHE A 103 -1.75 -2.37 -3.67
N ILE A 104 -2.81 -2.30 -4.47
CA ILE A 104 -3.60 -1.09 -4.69
C ILE A 104 -4.48 -0.80 -3.48
N ALA A 105 -4.56 0.48 -3.13
CA ALA A 105 -5.51 1.04 -2.18
C ALA A 105 -6.22 2.22 -2.81
N THR A 106 -7.41 2.55 -2.32
CA THR A 106 -8.09 3.78 -2.74
C THR A 106 -8.41 4.66 -1.53
N ILE A 107 -8.40 5.97 -1.77
CA ILE A 107 -8.84 6.97 -0.81
C ILE A 107 -9.37 8.14 -1.64
N ASP A 108 -10.58 8.63 -1.33
CA ASP A 108 -11.22 9.73 -2.06
C ASP A 108 -11.26 9.52 -3.59
N ASN A 109 -11.61 8.32 -4.02
CA ASN A 109 -11.66 7.92 -5.44
C ASN A 109 -10.33 8.03 -6.20
N LYS A 110 -9.21 8.10 -5.51
CA LYS A 110 -7.87 8.06 -6.10
C LYS A 110 -7.21 6.74 -5.80
N LEU A 111 -6.46 6.26 -6.77
CA LEU A 111 -5.74 5.01 -6.67
C LEU A 111 -4.32 5.24 -6.17
N TYR A 112 -3.86 4.36 -5.29
CA TYR A 112 -2.55 4.47 -4.67
C TYR A 112 -1.85 3.12 -4.54
N ILE A 113 -0.53 3.16 -4.52
CA ILE A 113 0.34 2.07 -4.07
C ILE A 113 1.33 2.60 -3.05
N GLN A 114 1.64 1.82 -2.02
CA GLN A 114 2.65 2.20 -1.04
C GLN A 114 4.04 1.75 -1.50
N SER A 115 5.06 2.60 -1.33
CA SER A 115 6.45 2.27 -1.71
C SER A 115 7.06 1.14 -0.88
N HIS A 116 6.48 0.85 0.30
CA HIS A 116 6.88 -0.23 1.18
C HIS A 116 5.63 -0.92 1.71
N SER A 117 5.64 -2.24 1.80
CA SER A 117 4.50 -2.97 2.32
C SER A 117 4.18 -2.58 3.75
N SER A 118 2.90 -2.29 4.02
CA SER A 118 2.42 -2.05 5.38
C SER A 118 2.09 -3.32 6.12
N TYR A 119 1.74 -4.39 5.38
CA TYR A 119 1.16 -5.62 5.93
C TYR A 119 -0.11 -5.37 6.79
N TYR A 120 -0.89 -4.35 6.43
CA TYR A 120 -2.20 -4.14 7.04
C TYR A 120 -3.21 -5.06 6.39
N ASN A 121 -3.86 -5.88 7.17
CA ASN A 121 -4.96 -6.70 6.72
C ASN A 121 -6.31 -5.98 6.89
N HIS A 122 -7.36 -6.56 6.30
CA HIS A 122 -8.71 -6.02 6.39
C HIS A 122 -9.37 -6.37 7.71
N SER A 123 -10.07 -5.39 8.30
CA SER A 123 -11.08 -5.61 9.33
C SER A 123 -12.10 -4.48 9.30
N SER A 124 -13.39 -4.82 9.36
CA SER A 124 -14.45 -3.82 9.54
C SER A 124 -14.36 -3.10 10.90
N ASP A 125 -13.70 -3.71 11.91
CA ASP A 125 -13.31 -3.07 13.16
C ASP A 125 -11.86 -2.58 13.10
N SER A 126 -11.56 -1.75 12.09
CA SER A 126 -10.21 -1.23 11.87
C SER A 126 -9.70 -0.40 13.05
N ASN A 127 -8.41 -0.48 13.32
CA ASN A 127 -7.75 0.29 14.39
C ASN A 127 -6.84 1.41 13.85
N ILE A 128 -6.87 1.64 12.53
CA ILE A 128 -6.15 2.72 11.85
C ILE A 128 -7.14 3.69 11.20
N LYS A 129 -6.92 4.99 11.44
CA LYS A 129 -7.56 6.09 10.71
C LYS A 129 -6.54 6.75 9.80
N ARG A 130 -6.88 6.91 8.51
CA ARG A 130 -6.06 7.63 7.54
C ARG A 130 -6.51 9.09 7.43
N VAL A 131 -5.55 10.01 7.39
CA VAL A 131 -5.82 11.45 7.27
C VAL A 131 -4.89 12.03 6.21
N PHE A 132 -5.47 12.72 5.22
CA PHE A 132 -4.72 13.48 4.22
C PHE A 132 -4.51 14.89 4.71
N GLU A 133 -3.27 15.33 4.69
CA GLU A 133 -2.92 16.70 5.02
C GLU A 133 -1.78 17.17 4.13
N LYS A 134 -2.07 18.13 3.25
CA LYS A 134 -1.13 18.67 2.25
C LYS A 134 -0.52 17.58 1.37
N GLU A 135 0.78 17.36 1.51
CA GLU A 135 1.56 16.40 0.72
C GLU A 135 1.84 15.09 1.49
N TYR A 136 1.10 14.82 2.58
CA TYR A 136 1.30 13.62 3.40
C TYR A 136 -0.01 12.91 3.68
N ILE A 137 0.12 11.59 3.88
CA ILE A 137 -0.89 10.75 4.53
C ILE A 137 -0.35 10.35 5.89
N TYR A 138 -1.20 10.52 6.90
CA TYR A 138 -0.94 10.12 8.27
C TYR A 138 -1.85 8.95 8.64
N HIS A 139 -1.28 7.94 9.25
CA HIS A 139 -2.02 6.84 9.87
C HIS A 139 -2.01 7.04 11.38
N TYR A 140 -3.18 7.24 11.96
CA TYR A 140 -3.37 7.40 13.39
C TYR A 140 -4.12 6.20 13.97
N ALA A 141 -3.88 5.87 15.24
CA ALA A 141 -4.71 4.93 15.96
C ALA A 141 -6.15 5.48 16.09
N SER A 142 -7.15 4.72 15.62
CA SER A 142 -8.57 5.10 15.72
C SER A 142 -9.14 4.80 17.11
N LYS A 143 -8.50 3.92 17.85
CA LYS A 143 -8.79 3.47 19.22
C LYS A 143 -7.48 3.15 19.95
N ASP A 144 -7.53 2.89 21.25
CA ASP A 144 -6.39 2.33 21.98
C ASP A 144 -6.04 0.95 21.37
N ILE A 145 -4.74 0.67 21.20
CA ILE A 145 -4.24 -0.59 20.63
C ILE A 145 -3.26 -1.19 21.62
N ASP A 146 -3.53 -2.39 22.09
CA ASP A 146 -2.66 -3.07 23.02
C ASP A 146 -1.46 -3.69 22.32
N LYS A 147 -0.37 -3.84 23.06
CA LYS A 147 0.82 -4.55 22.63
C LYS A 147 0.46 -5.94 22.07
N ASN A 148 1.12 -6.31 20.98
CA ASN A 148 0.92 -7.55 20.23
C ASN A 148 -0.40 -7.64 19.47
N ASN A 149 -1.14 -6.55 19.34
CA ASN A 149 -2.30 -6.50 18.46
C ASN A 149 -1.88 -6.18 17.02
N GLU A 150 -2.58 -6.81 16.07
CA GLU A 150 -2.41 -6.57 14.65
C GLU A 150 -3.03 -5.23 14.22
N LEU A 151 -2.39 -4.58 13.25
CA LEU A 151 -2.89 -3.35 12.64
C LEU A 151 -3.79 -3.66 11.45
N PHE A 152 -5.00 -3.09 11.48
CA PHE A 152 -6.03 -3.31 10.46
C PHE A 152 -6.51 -2.01 9.83
N ILE A 153 -6.85 -2.08 8.54
CA ILE A 153 -7.59 -1.04 7.82
C ILE A 153 -8.91 -1.62 7.29
N ASP A 154 -9.90 -0.76 7.07
CA ASP A 154 -11.15 -1.18 6.45
C ASP A 154 -11.04 -1.06 4.92
N TYR A 155 -11.12 -2.18 4.20
CA TYR A 155 -11.12 -2.21 2.75
C TYR A 155 -12.49 -1.86 2.15
N ASN A 156 -13.58 -1.91 2.95
CA ASN A 156 -14.90 -1.50 2.49
C ASN A 156 -14.96 0.01 2.18
N ASP A 157 -14.02 0.80 2.71
CA ASP A 157 -13.86 2.22 2.38
C ASP A 157 -13.26 2.43 0.97
N TYR A 158 -12.83 1.36 0.28
CA TYR A 158 -12.22 1.46 -1.04
C TYR A 158 -13.29 1.65 -2.11
N ASN A 159 -13.19 2.77 -2.82
CA ASN A 159 -14.01 3.05 -4.00
C ASN A 159 -13.10 3.10 -5.22
N MET A 160 -13.13 2.02 -6.03
CA MET A 160 -12.22 1.88 -7.17
C MET A 160 -12.62 2.84 -8.29
N PRO A 161 -11.69 3.70 -8.78
CA PRO A 161 -11.97 4.59 -9.87
C PRO A 161 -12.22 3.83 -11.18
N GLU A 162 -13.10 4.39 -12.04
CA GLU A 162 -13.52 3.75 -13.29
C GLU A 162 -12.35 3.37 -14.20
N TYR A 163 -11.32 4.22 -14.27
CA TYR A 163 -10.13 3.92 -15.10
C TYR A 163 -9.37 2.67 -14.62
N TYR A 164 -9.37 2.37 -13.31
CA TYR A 164 -8.77 1.17 -12.76
C TYR A 164 -9.60 -0.07 -13.08
N LEU A 165 -10.91 -0.01 -12.88
CA LEU A 165 -11.81 -1.12 -13.23
C LEU A 165 -11.73 -1.45 -14.72
N LYS A 166 -11.62 -0.44 -15.57
CA LYS A 166 -11.39 -0.61 -17.02
C LYS A 166 -10.03 -1.25 -17.30
N TRP A 167 -8.98 -0.85 -16.56
CA TRP A 167 -7.65 -1.44 -16.69
C TRP A 167 -7.66 -2.92 -16.29
N CYS A 168 -8.27 -3.29 -15.17
CA CYS A 168 -8.46 -4.67 -14.74
C CYS A 168 -9.20 -5.50 -15.80
N LYS A 169 -10.32 -4.99 -16.30
CA LYS A 169 -11.12 -5.66 -17.34
C LYS A 169 -10.32 -5.92 -18.62
N ASN A 170 -9.58 -4.93 -19.10
CA ASN A 170 -8.79 -5.03 -20.32
C ASN A 170 -7.61 -6.01 -20.20
N ASN A 171 -7.15 -6.26 -18.98
CA ASN A 171 -6.03 -7.16 -18.69
C ASN A 171 -6.46 -8.50 -18.08
N ASN A 172 -7.76 -8.82 -18.01
CA ASN A 172 -8.33 -10.02 -17.39
C ASN A 172 -7.88 -10.23 -15.92
N ILE A 173 -7.79 -9.14 -15.16
CA ILE A 173 -7.38 -9.14 -13.75
C ILE A 173 -8.61 -8.91 -12.87
N GLN A 174 -8.75 -9.70 -11.80
CA GLN A 174 -9.72 -9.42 -10.75
C GLN A 174 -9.21 -8.26 -9.89
N ASP A 175 -10.08 -7.29 -9.60
CA ASP A 175 -9.74 -6.24 -8.65
C ASP A 175 -9.74 -6.79 -7.21
N ILE A 176 -9.03 -6.07 -6.29
CA ILE A 176 -8.85 -6.53 -4.91
C ILE A 176 -10.18 -6.69 -4.16
N LEU A 177 -11.21 -5.91 -4.48
CA LEU A 177 -12.51 -6.00 -3.81
C LEU A 177 -13.29 -7.25 -4.20
N SER A 178 -12.95 -7.91 -5.31
CA SER A 178 -13.59 -9.17 -5.70
C SER A 178 -13.24 -10.35 -4.78
N PHE A 179 -12.27 -10.16 -3.87
CA PHE A 179 -11.85 -11.15 -2.87
C PHE A 179 -12.43 -10.90 -1.46
N LEU A 180 -13.18 -9.81 -1.26
CA LEU A 180 -13.90 -9.52 -0.01
C LEU A 180 -15.31 -10.11 0.00
#